data_0cc62d4c2a31676b4bb9d33639d57e8b
#
_entry.id   0cc62d4c2a31676b4bb9d33639d57e8b
#
_cell.length_a   1.000
_cell.length_b   1.000
_cell.length_c   1.000
_cell.angle_alpha   90.00
_cell.angle_beta   90.00
_cell.angle_gamma   90.00
#
_symmetry.space_group_name_H-M   'P 1'
#
loop_
_entity.id
_entity.type
_entity.pdbx_description
1 polymer ?
#
loop_
_entity_poly.entity_id
_entity_poly.type
_entity_poly.pdbx_seq_one_letter_code
_entity_poly.pdbx_strand_id
1 'polypeptide(L)'
;LVAVVCLLLPRAAHATWSVIAVDMATGRVVIASATCVDRDDAFLMGIQAVVVPGKGVAACQAGVDGTHANQMLVYRELQKGTDPKRIIEMLSADPAFQSRQFGIVDLTGRTAGHSGLSNGYVTQDMQGQVPGTQIYYSIQGNILRTGDVIPNAVRAFLHTPGALTDRVMAALETADQYGGDSRCVCPPLPADNSKPANPCEGRTSYIAYILMSNANDVRGDSHSNGRYAMYLTVAQPNQPGPNAIKPGENLNPVKTLRVRYNAWRRSQPASFK
;
A
#
# COMPACT_ATOMS: atom_id res chain seq x y z
N LEU A 1 7.94 18.01 -45.21
CA LEU A 1 7.33 17.94 -43.87
C LEU A 1 7.35 16.49 -43.37
N VAL A 2 8.30 16.15 -42.48
CA VAL A 2 8.36 14.82 -41.83
C VAL A 2 7.55 14.96 -40.56
N ALA A 3 6.39 14.30 -40.49
CA ALA A 3 5.61 14.19 -39.30
C ALA A 3 6.28 13.21 -38.33
N VAL A 4 6.87 13.71 -37.24
CA VAL A 4 7.37 12.89 -36.15
C VAL A 4 6.14 12.44 -35.34
N VAL A 5 5.72 11.19 -35.55
CA VAL A 5 4.73 10.52 -34.70
C VAL A 5 5.46 10.13 -33.42
N CYS A 6 5.31 10.92 -32.36
CA CYS A 6 5.66 10.50 -31.01
C CYS A 6 4.75 9.34 -30.61
N LEU A 7 5.23 8.10 -30.73
CA LEU A 7 4.62 6.94 -30.11
C LEU A 7 4.73 7.11 -28.59
N LEU A 8 3.65 7.55 -27.96
CA LEU A 8 3.46 7.46 -26.52
C LEU A 8 3.35 5.97 -26.17
N LEU A 9 4.47 5.34 -25.87
CA LEU A 9 4.46 4.01 -25.27
C LEU A 9 3.69 4.10 -23.94
N PRO A 10 2.66 3.28 -23.73
CA PRO A 10 1.97 3.26 -22.47
C PRO A 10 2.99 2.90 -21.37
N ARG A 11 3.21 3.80 -20.41
CA ARG A 11 3.98 3.48 -19.23
C ARG A 11 3.23 2.36 -18.52
N ALA A 12 3.89 1.24 -18.30
CA ALA A 12 3.31 0.12 -17.57
C ALA A 12 2.83 0.61 -16.20
N ALA A 13 1.53 0.59 -15.97
CA ALA A 13 0.98 0.85 -14.66
C ALA A 13 1.50 -0.23 -13.70
N HIS A 14 2.00 0.18 -12.54
CA HIS A 14 2.45 -0.76 -11.50
C HIS A 14 1.25 -1.16 -10.67
N ALA A 15 0.79 -2.42 -10.76
CA ALA A 15 -0.26 -2.95 -9.92
C ALA A 15 0.21 -3.01 -8.47
N THR A 16 -0.67 -2.61 -7.58
CA THR A 16 -0.36 -2.49 -6.16
C THR A 16 -1.67 -2.49 -5.40
N TRP A 17 -1.69 -3.06 -4.20
CA TRP A 17 -2.75 -2.77 -3.25
C TRP A 17 -2.17 -2.18 -1.97
N SER A 18 -2.92 -1.30 -1.34
CA SER A 18 -2.50 -0.64 -0.11
C SER A 18 -3.66 -0.47 0.87
N VAL A 19 -3.31 -0.45 2.13
CA VAL A 19 -4.18 -0.20 3.27
C VAL A 19 -3.57 0.93 4.07
N ILE A 20 -4.26 2.05 4.17
CA ILE A 20 -3.87 3.15 5.04
C ILE A 20 -4.95 3.40 6.07
N ALA A 21 -4.55 3.72 7.29
CA ALA A 21 -5.48 3.99 8.36
C ALA A 21 -4.90 4.92 9.44
N VAL A 22 -5.79 5.61 10.13
CA VAL A 22 -5.46 6.45 11.28
C VAL A 22 -6.35 6.07 12.46
N ASP A 23 -5.81 6.22 13.66
CA ASP A 23 -6.55 6.17 14.92
C ASP A 23 -6.40 7.52 15.61
N MET A 24 -7.47 8.30 15.61
CA MET A 24 -7.48 9.64 16.22
C MET A 24 -7.32 9.61 17.73
N ALA A 25 -7.74 8.50 18.39
CA ALA A 25 -7.63 8.37 19.84
C ALA A 25 -6.16 8.23 20.29
N THR A 26 -5.34 7.54 19.48
CA THR A 26 -3.90 7.31 19.77
C THR A 26 -2.98 8.22 18.99
N GLY A 27 -3.48 8.91 17.97
CA GLY A 27 -2.67 9.70 17.03
C GLY A 27 -1.80 8.85 16.11
N ARG A 28 -2.05 7.54 16.03
CA ARG A 28 -1.29 6.61 15.19
C ARG A 28 -1.77 6.64 13.74
N VAL A 29 -0.80 6.52 12.84
CA VAL A 29 -1.06 6.32 11.41
C VAL A 29 -0.34 5.06 10.94
N VAL A 30 -0.96 4.30 10.05
CA VAL A 30 -0.42 3.05 9.52
C VAL A 30 -0.60 3.00 8.02
N ILE A 31 0.41 2.52 7.30
CA ILE A 31 0.33 2.15 5.90
C ILE A 31 0.92 0.75 5.71
N ALA A 32 0.24 -0.08 4.94
CA ALA A 32 0.77 -1.34 4.44
C ALA A 32 0.47 -1.49 2.96
N SER A 33 1.35 -2.15 2.24
CA SER A 33 1.17 -2.36 0.81
C SER A 33 1.93 -3.57 0.31
N ALA A 34 1.50 -4.09 -0.85
CA ALA A 34 2.22 -5.10 -1.58
C ALA A 34 2.05 -4.91 -3.10
N THR A 35 3.05 -5.37 -3.87
CA THR A 35 3.14 -5.17 -5.32
C THR A 35 3.90 -6.30 -6.01
N CYS A 36 3.62 -6.53 -7.29
CA CYS A 36 4.37 -7.42 -8.19
C CYS A 36 5.50 -6.71 -8.94
N VAL A 37 5.97 -5.58 -8.45
CA VAL A 37 7.18 -4.95 -8.99
C VAL A 37 8.40 -5.65 -8.43
N ASP A 38 9.28 -6.12 -9.31
CA ASP A 38 10.52 -6.79 -8.94
C ASP A 38 11.61 -5.74 -8.67
N ARG A 39 11.75 -5.35 -7.41
CA ARG A 39 12.70 -4.36 -6.90
C ARG A 39 13.15 -4.72 -5.48
N ASP A 40 14.09 -3.93 -4.95
CA ASP A 40 14.53 -4.04 -3.56
C ASP A 40 13.42 -3.69 -2.55
N ASP A 41 13.67 -3.97 -1.30
CA ASP A 41 12.71 -3.85 -0.21
C ASP A 41 12.34 -2.41 0.19
N ALA A 42 13.13 -1.41 -0.22
CA ALA A 42 12.86 0.00 0.04
C ALA A 42 12.01 0.65 -1.06
N PHE A 43 11.99 0.06 -2.25
CA PHE A 43 11.37 0.65 -3.43
C PHE A 43 9.91 1.04 -3.21
N LEU A 44 9.09 0.08 -2.73
CA LEU A 44 7.64 0.30 -2.66
C LEU A 44 7.26 1.42 -1.69
N MET A 45 7.88 1.45 -0.50
CA MET A 45 7.66 2.55 0.44
C MET A 45 8.09 3.89 -0.15
N GLY A 46 9.26 3.93 -0.79
CA GLY A 46 9.83 5.16 -1.34
C GLY A 46 9.00 5.82 -2.44
N ILE A 47 8.34 5.03 -3.29
CA ILE A 47 7.52 5.57 -4.38
C ILE A 47 6.07 5.82 -4.00
N GLN A 48 5.61 5.31 -2.87
CA GLN A 48 4.17 5.27 -2.55
C GLN A 48 3.82 6.00 -1.27
N ALA A 49 4.55 5.75 -0.19
CA ALA A 49 4.14 6.18 1.13
C ALA A 49 4.30 7.69 1.32
N VAL A 50 3.27 8.30 1.93
CA VAL A 50 3.36 9.63 2.52
C VAL A 50 2.96 9.52 3.97
N VAL A 51 3.88 9.78 4.89
CA VAL A 51 3.65 9.65 6.34
C VAL A 51 3.98 10.95 7.04
N VAL A 52 2.96 11.56 7.64
CA VAL A 52 3.10 12.82 8.39
C VAL A 52 2.69 12.56 9.84
N PRO A 53 3.66 12.28 10.74
CA PRO A 53 3.38 12.04 12.15
C PRO A 53 2.50 13.12 12.77
N GLY A 54 1.46 12.72 13.51
CA GLY A 54 0.50 13.63 14.13
C GLY A 54 -0.43 14.39 13.16
N LYS A 55 -0.45 14.03 11.86
CA LYS A 55 -1.30 14.68 10.84
C LYS A 55 -2.08 13.70 9.98
N GLY A 56 -1.43 12.71 9.38
CA GLY A 56 -2.10 11.78 8.49
C GLY A 56 -1.14 10.91 7.67
N VAL A 57 -1.73 10.15 6.77
CA VAL A 57 -1.04 9.18 5.91
C VAL A 57 -1.68 9.13 4.54
N ALA A 58 -0.88 8.88 3.51
CA ALA A 58 -1.41 8.64 2.18
C ALA A 58 -0.63 7.54 1.45
N ALA A 59 -1.28 6.95 0.45
CA ALA A 59 -0.68 6.06 -0.53
C ALA A 59 -0.84 6.68 -1.93
N CYS A 60 0.29 6.90 -2.62
CA CYS A 60 0.36 7.40 -4.00
C CYS A 60 0.87 6.27 -4.88
N GLN A 61 0.04 5.70 -5.74
CA GLN A 61 0.39 4.48 -6.47
C GLN A 61 -0.13 4.44 -7.90
N ALA A 62 -0.07 3.29 -8.55
CA ALA A 62 -0.35 3.01 -9.96
C ALA A 62 0.78 3.53 -10.86
N GLY A 63 0.56 4.50 -11.74
CA GLY A 63 1.65 5.10 -12.49
C GLY A 63 2.67 5.74 -11.55
N VAL A 64 3.93 5.33 -11.61
CA VAL A 64 4.97 5.87 -10.72
C VAL A 64 5.30 7.32 -11.11
N ASP A 65 5.26 8.21 -10.12
CA ASP A 65 5.84 9.55 -10.24
C ASP A 65 7.30 9.53 -9.78
N GLY A 66 8.22 9.35 -10.73
CA GLY A 66 9.65 9.31 -10.44
C GLY A 66 10.24 10.65 -9.96
N THR A 67 9.46 11.74 -10.03
CA THR A 67 9.88 13.05 -9.49
C THR A 67 9.47 13.24 -8.04
N HIS A 68 8.58 12.37 -7.53
CA HIS A 68 7.93 12.49 -6.22
C HIS A 68 7.13 13.79 -6.01
N ALA A 69 6.79 14.51 -7.07
CA ALA A 69 6.07 15.78 -6.97
C ALA A 69 4.70 15.60 -6.31
N ASN A 70 3.99 14.52 -6.68
CA ASN A 70 2.68 14.19 -6.10
C ASN A 70 2.80 13.85 -4.61
N GLN A 71 3.75 12.97 -4.22
CA GLN A 71 3.98 12.62 -2.82
C GLN A 71 4.37 13.86 -1.99
N MET A 72 5.23 14.72 -2.53
CA MET A 72 5.65 15.95 -1.86
C MET A 72 4.54 16.99 -1.76
N LEU A 73 3.63 17.04 -2.72
CA LEU A 73 2.42 17.87 -2.62
C LEU A 73 1.55 17.37 -1.47
N VAL A 74 1.21 16.08 -1.45
CA VAL A 74 0.40 15.47 -0.37
C VAL A 74 1.07 15.68 1.00
N TYR A 75 2.38 15.46 1.10
CA TYR A 75 3.15 15.63 2.33
C TYR A 75 3.02 17.06 2.87
N ARG A 76 3.26 18.09 2.03
CA ARG A 76 3.16 19.49 2.45
C ARG A 76 1.74 19.90 2.83
N GLU A 77 0.75 19.42 2.08
CA GLU A 77 -0.65 19.78 2.33
C GLU A 77 -1.22 19.08 3.59
N LEU A 78 -0.86 17.83 3.85
CA LEU A 78 -1.20 17.16 5.12
C LEU A 78 -0.57 17.88 6.34
N GLN A 79 0.65 18.40 6.21
CA GLN A 79 1.28 19.20 7.28
C GLN A 79 0.48 20.45 7.61
N LYS A 80 -0.06 21.13 6.60
CA LYS A 80 -0.91 22.32 6.74
C LYS A 80 -2.29 21.99 7.29
N GLY A 81 -2.71 20.70 7.24
CA GLY A 81 -4.07 20.29 7.60
C GLY A 81 -5.09 20.56 6.50
N THR A 82 -4.65 20.64 5.24
CA THR A 82 -5.53 20.77 4.07
C THR A 82 -6.45 19.56 3.98
N ASP A 83 -7.72 19.78 3.64
CA ASP A 83 -8.70 18.71 3.48
C ASP A 83 -8.25 17.71 2.39
N PRO A 84 -8.29 16.39 2.65
CA PRO A 84 -7.92 15.35 1.68
C PRO A 84 -8.60 15.49 0.32
N LYS A 85 -9.86 15.90 0.26
CA LYS A 85 -10.56 16.14 -1.02
C LYS A 85 -9.91 17.30 -1.78
N ARG A 86 -9.54 18.36 -1.08
CA ARG A 86 -8.83 19.50 -1.70
C ARG A 86 -7.45 19.09 -2.20
N ILE A 87 -6.77 18.18 -1.49
CA ILE A 87 -5.47 17.65 -1.96
C ILE A 87 -5.68 16.86 -3.26
N ILE A 88 -6.70 16.01 -3.37
CA ILE A 88 -7.03 15.31 -4.63
C ILE A 88 -7.31 16.30 -5.77
N GLU A 89 -8.05 17.38 -5.51
CA GLU A 89 -8.27 18.44 -6.51
C GLU A 89 -6.95 19.09 -6.97
N MET A 90 -6.01 19.34 -6.07
CA MET A 90 -4.70 19.88 -6.42
C MET A 90 -3.86 18.88 -7.24
N LEU A 91 -3.93 17.58 -6.91
CA LEU A 91 -3.27 16.49 -7.65
C LEU A 91 -3.82 16.35 -9.08
N SER A 92 -5.05 16.78 -9.36
CA SER A 92 -5.64 16.72 -10.71
C SER A 92 -4.91 17.59 -11.74
N ALA A 93 -4.02 18.48 -11.31
CA ALA A 93 -3.13 19.22 -12.19
C ALA A 93 -1.99 18.36 -12.80
N ASP A 94 -1.72 17.15 -12.26
CA ASP A 94 -0.77 16.23 -12.89
C ASP A 94 -1.31 15.75 -14.25
N PRO A 95 -0.61 15.99 -15.37
CA PRO A 95 -1.04 15.49 -16.68
C PRO A 95 -1.27 13.98 -16.73
N ALA A 96 -0.61 13.22 -15.83
CA ALA A 96 -0.74 11.78 -15.71
C ALA A 96 -1.80 11.36 -14.66
N PHE A 97 -2.65 12.26 -14.16
CA PHE A 97 -3.62 12.01 -13.10
C PHE A 97 -4.49 10.77 -13.33
N GLN A 98 -4.90 10.54 -14.58
CA GLN A 98 -5.70 9.36 -14.94
C GLN A 98 -4.94 8.02 -14.90
N SER A 99 -3.62 8.05 -14.77
CA SER A 99 -2.80 6.86 -14.52
C SER A 99 -2.34 6.76 -13.05
N ARG A 100 -2.82 7.64 -12.17
CA ARG A 100 -2.51 7.63 -10.73
C ARG A 100 -3.64 7.01 -9.93
N GLN A 101 -3.29 6.55 -8.73
CA GLN A 101 -4.23 6.17 -7.69
C GLN A 101 -3.76 6.75 -6.36
N PHE A 102 -4.66 7.39 -5.65
CA PHE A 102 -4.38 8.05 -4.38
C PHE A 102 -5.39 7.62 -3.32
N GLY A 103 -4.92 7.42 -2.09
CA GLY A 103 -5.73 7.36 -0.90
C GLY A 103 -5.10 8.27 0.15
N ILE A 104 -5.90 9.06 0.84
CA ILE A 104 -5.46 10.03 1.86
C ILE A 104 -6.40 9.93 3.06
N VAL A 105 -5.82 9.83 4.26
CA VAL A 105 -6.56 9.82 5.53
C VAL A 105 -5.82 10.72 6.51
N ASP A 106 -6.53 11.65 7.14
CA ASP A 106 -5.95 12.52 8.16
C ASP A 106 -6.44 12.22 9.58
N LEU A 107 -5.72 12.73 10.57
CA LEU A 107 -6.04 12.57 11.99
C LEU A 107 -7.19 13.47 12.48
N THR A 108 -7.96 14.08 11.58
CA THR A 108 -9.26 14.70 11.88
C THR A 108 -10.44 13.84 11.38
N GLY A 109 -10.16 12.66 10.83
CA GLY A 109 -11.15 11.71 10.35
C GLY A 109 -11.65 11.97 8.92
N ARG A 110 -10.98 12.83 8.16
CA ARG A 110 -11.31 13.10 6.77
C ARG A 110 -10.56 12.13 5.85
N THR A 111 -11.24 11.69 4.80
CA THR A 111 -10.71 10.74 3.83
C THR A 111 -10.99 11.21 2.41
N ALA A 112 -10.10 10.86 1.48
CA ALA A 112 -10.34 10.99 0.06
C ALA A 112 -9.61 9.90 -0.72
N GLY A 113 -10.17 9.50 -1.86
CA GLY A 113 -9.56 8.56 -2.78
C GLY A 113 -9.72 9.03 -4.22
N HIS A 114 -8.84 8.54 -5.08
CA HIS A 114 -8.91 8.70 -6.52
C HIS A 114 -8.32 7.46 -7.20
N SER A 115 -9.06 6.90 -8.13
CA SER A 115 -8.62 5.83 -9.01
C SER A 115 -8.75 6.30 -10.45
N GLY A 116 -7.63 6.58 -11.10
CA GLY A 116 -7.63 7.06 -12.48
C GLY A 116 -8.09 5.99 -13.47
N LEU A 117 -8.68 6.40 -14.58
CA LEU A 117 -9.31 5.54 -15.60
C LEU A 117 -8.28 4.68 -16.37
N SER A 118 -6.99 5.03 -16.32
CA SER A 118 -5.90 4.30 -17.01
C SER A 118 -5.19 3.30 -16.11
N ASN A 119 -5.76 2.92 -14.96
CA ASN A 119 -5.11 2.08 -13.93
C ASN A 119 -5.39 0.57 -14.09
N GLY A 120 -5.81 0.13 -15.27
CA GLY A 120 -6.11 -1.28 -15.55
C GLY A 120 -7.55 -1.67 -15.30
N TYR A 121 -7.88 -2.93 -15.64
CA TYR A 121 -9.25 -3.40 -15.71
C TYR A 121 -9.97 -3.47 -14.37
N VAL A 122 -9.27 -3.94 -13.31
CA VAL A 122 -9.81 -3.96 -11.94
C VAL A 122 -9.04 -2.97 -11.08
N THR A 123 -9.65 -1.83 -10.84
CA THR A 123 -9.11 -0.75 -10.01
C THR A 123 -10.20 -0.26 -9.08
N GLN A 124 -9.92 -0.21 -7.78
CA GLN A 124 -10.89 0.11 -6.75
C GLN A 124 -10.24 0.90 -5.62
N ASP A 125 -11.02 1.76 -4.98
CA ASP A 125 -10.69 2.40 -3.71
C ASP A 125 -11.94 2.50 -2.84
N MET A 126 -11.78 2.25 -1.54
CA MET A 126 -12.85 2.32 -0.56
C MET A 126 -12.35 3.02 0.71
N GLN A 127 -13.11 4.01 1.17
CA GLN A 127 -12.82 4.77 2.37
C GLN A 127 -13.95 4.62 3.38
N GLY A 128 -13.63 4.79 4.67
CA GLY A 128 -14.65 4.76 5.70
C GLY A 128 -14.09 4.88 7.11
N GLN A 129 -14.99 4.62 8.05
CA GLN A 129 -14.73 4.59 9.49
C GLN A 129 -15.12 3.22 10.05
N VAL A 130 -14.35 2.73 11.01
CA VAL A 130 -14.76 1.56 11.81
C VAL A 130 -15.91 1.98 12.74
N PRO A 131 -17.10 1.39 12.62
CA PRO A 131 -18.27 1.80 13.40
C PRO A 131 -17.99 1.86 14.91
N GLY A 132 -18.45 2.93 15.57
CA GLY A 132 -18.29 3.13 17.01
C GLY A 132 -16.86 3.45 17.48
N THR A 133 -15.93 3.74 16.58
CA THR A 133 -14.53 4.06 16.90
C THR A 133 -14.10 5.38 16.26
N GLN A 134 -12.87 5.82 16.57
CA GLN A 134 -12.20 6.94 15.93
C GLN A 134 -11.14 6.47 14.90
N ILE A 135 -11.36 5.30 14.30
CA ILE A 135 -10.45 4.70 13.30
C ILE A 135 -11.02 4.94 11.90
N TYR A 136 -10.23 5.59 11.04
CA TYR A 136 -10.56 5.88 9.63
C TYR A 136 -9.57 5.21 8.72
N TYR A 137 -10.02 4.83 7.51
CA TYR A 137 -9.20 4.09 6.56
C TYR A 137 -9.45 4.49 5.10
N SER A 138 -8.46 4.20 4.25
CA SER A 138 -8.61 4.07 2.81
C SER A 138 -7.86 2.81 2.36
N ILE A 139 -8.57 1.95 1.62
CA ILE A 139 -8.04 0.69 1.07
C ILE A 139 -8.24 0.73 -0.43
N GLN A 140 -7.18 0.49 -1.18
CA GLN A 140 -7.19 0.67 -2.62
C GLN A 140 -6.25 -0.30 -3.32
N GLY A 141 -6.51 -0.50 -4.61
CA GLY A 141 -5.63 -1.29 -5.46
C GLY A 141 -5.98 -1.13 -6.95
N ASN A 142 -5.00 -1.41 -7.78
CA ASN A 142 -5.10 -1.33 -9.24
C ASN A 142 -4.53 -2.59 -9.88
N ILE A 143 -4.99 -2.92 -11.09
CA ILE A 143 -4.66 -4.15 -11.81
C ILE A 143 -4.84 -5.39 -10.92
N LEU A 144 -5.90 -5.40 -10.14
CA LEU A 144 -6.21 -6.47 -9.20
C LEU A 144 -6.70 -7.73 -9.93
N ARG A 145 -6.59 -8.87 -9.27
CA ARG A 145 -7.04 -10.16 -9.82
C ARG A 145 -8.54 -10.19 -10.06
N THR A 146 -9.31 -9.71 -9.08
CA THR A 146 -10.79 -9.67 -9.14
C THR A 146 -11.33 -8.44 -8.43
N GLY A 147 -12.61 -8.13 -8.67
CA GLY A 147 -13.34 -7.09 -7.95
C GLY A 147 -13.58 -7.40 -6.46
N ASP A 148 -13.28 -8.62 -6.01
CA ASP A 148 -13.49 -9.05 -4.61
C ASP A 148 -12.33 -8.67 -3.68
N VAL A 149 -11.17 -8.30 -4.24
CA VAL A 149 -9.94 -8.03 -3.45
C VAL A 149 -10.17 -6.92 -2.43
N ILE A 150 -10.58 -5.74 -2.86
CA ILE A 150 -10.74 -4.58 -1.97
C ILE A 150 -11.95 -4.72 -1.04
N PRO A 151 -13.15 -5.14 -1.48
CA PRO A 151 -14.28 -5.32 -0.58
C PRO A 151 -14.02 -6.32 0.56
N ASN A 152 -13.30 -7.43 0.27
CA ASN A 152 -12.96 -8.39 1.32
C ASN A 152 -11.84 -7.89 2.25
N ALA A 153 -10.86 -7.13 1.74
CA ALA A 153 -9.87 -6.44 2.58
C ALA A 153 -10.54 -5.44 3.54
N VAL A 154 -11.51 -4.67 3.06
CA VAL A 154 -12.33 -3.76 3.90
C VAL A 154 -13.08 -4.55 4.96
N ARG A 155 -13.73 -5.66 4.59
CA ARG A 155 -14.42 -6.51 5.56
C ARG A 155 -13.49 -7.01 6.65
N ALA A 156 -12.31 -7.51 6.29
CA ALA A 156 -11.30 -7.95 7.26
C ALA A 156 -10.84 -6.81 8.17
N PHE A 157 -10.59 -5.62 7.62
CA PHE A 157 -10.24 -4.43 8.39
C PHE A 157 -11.31 -4.08 9.43
N LEU A 158 -12.58 -4.08 9.05
CA LEU A 158 -13.70 -3.72 9.92
C LEU A 158 -13.91 -4.72 11.06
N HIS A 159 -13.73 -6.02 10.81
CA HIS A 159 -14.05 -7.08 11.77
C HIS A 159 -12.87 -7.58 12.60
N THR A 160 -11.62 -7.22 12.25
CA THR A 160 -10.46 -7.63 13.04
C THR A 160 -10.38 -6.81 14.33
N PRO A 161 -10.39 -7.44 15.52
CA PRO A 161 -10.19 -6.73 16.77
C PRO A 161 -8.71 -6.37 16.99
N GLY A 162 -8.44 -5.55 18.00
CA GLY A 162 -7.08 -5.25 18.45
C GLY A 162 -6.55 -3.91 17.92
N ALA A 163 -5.23 -3.78 17.85
CA ALA A 163 -4.55 -2.54 17.47
C ALA A 163 -4.78 -2.18 15.99
N LEU A 164 -4.59 -0.89 15.66
CA LEU A 164 -4.70 -0.41 14.27
C LEU A 164 -3.85 -1.23 13.30
N THR A 165 -2.64 -1.63 13.72
CA THR A 165 -1.73 -2.46 12.91
C THR A 165 -2.26 -3.88 12.67
N ASP A 166 -3.01 -4.46 13.64
CA ASP A 166 -3.62 -5.78 13.48
C ASP A 166 -4.69 -5.76 12.38
N ARG A 167 -5.53 -4.69 12.36
CA ARG A 167 -6.54 -4.46 11.32
C ARG A 167 -5.92 -4.27 9.93
N VAL A 168 -4.89 -3.42 9.85
CA VAL A 168 -4.17 -3.15 8.60
C VAL A 168 -3.52 -4.41 8.05
N MET A 169 -2.87 -5.20 8.92
CA MET A 169 -2.24 -6.44 8.51
C MET A 169 -3.26 -7.49 8.04
N ALA A 170 -4.41 -7.60 8.73
CA ALA A 170 -5.48 -8.52 8.31
C ALA A 170 -6.07 -8.13 6.95
N ALA A 171 -6.27 -6.85 6.69
CA ALA A 171 -6.74 -6.37 5.39
C ALA A 171 -5.72 -6.65 4.27
N LEU A 172 -4.42 -6.42 4.53
CA LEU A 172 -3.35 -6.71 3.57
C LEU A 172 -3.32 -8.19 3.18
N GLU A 173 -3.43 -9.09 4.17
CA GLU A 173 -3.47 -10.54 3.96
C GLU A 173 -4.74 -11.01 3.25
N THR A 174 -5.88 -10.41 3.57
CA THR A 174 -7.13 -10.76 2.89
C THR A 174 -7.06 -10.37 1.43
N ALA A 175 -6.49 -9.21 1.10
CA ALA A 175 -6.25 -8.84 -0.30
C ALA A 175 -5.33 -9.86 -1.00
N ASP A 176 -4.27 -10.34 -0.35
CA ASP A 176 -3.41 -11.42 -0.83
C ASP A 176 -4.20 -12.71 -1.09
N GLN A 177 -5.06 -13.14 -0.16
CA GLN A 177 -5.89 -14.34 -0.28
C GLN A 177 -6.87 -14.29 -1.46
N TYR A 178 -7.38 -13.10 -1.80
CA TYR A 178 -8.25 -12.87 -2.95
C TYR A 178 -7.49 -12.61 -4.26
N GLY A 179 -6.18 -12.82 -4.26
CA GLY A 179 -5.34 -12.83 -5.46
C GLY A 179 -4.51 -11.57 -5.69
N GLY A 180 -4.66 -10.52 -4.90
CA GLY A 180 -3.83 -9.32 -4.92
C GLY A 180 -3.59 -8.76 -6.33
N ASP A 181 -2.33 -8.60 -6.67
CA ASP A 181 -1.85 -8.12 -7.97
C ASP A 181 -1.95 -9.22 -9.04
N SER A 182 -2.74 -8.99 -10.09
CA SER A 182 -3.00 -9.99 -11.14
C SER A 182 -1.76 -10.40 -11.95
N ARG A 183 -0.68 -9.63 -11.92
CA ARG A 183 0.55 -9.92 -12.66
C ARG A 183 1.38 -11.03 -12.04
N CYS A 184 1.27 -11.27 -10.73
CA CYS A 184 1.98 -12.34 -10.02
C CYS A 184 1.11 -13.57 -9.77
N VAL A 185 -0.18 -13.52 -10.06
CA VAL A 185 -1.08 -14.63 -9.74
C VAL A 185 -0.75 -15.83 -10.60
N CYS A 186 -0.57 -16.96 -9.94
CA CYS A 186 -0.38 -18.25 -10.59
C CYS A 186 -1.59 -18.59 -11.47
N PRO A 187 -1.40 -19.01 -12.72
CA PRO A 187 -2.44 -19.70 -13.45
C PRO A 187 -2.86 -20.95 -12.66
N PRO A 188 -4.10 -21.41 -12.77
CA PRO A 188 -4.50 -22.70 -12.23
C PRO A 188 -3.49 -23.77 -12.69
N LEU A 189 -3.16 -24.73 -11.80
CA LEU A 189 -2.35 -25.87 -12.19
C LEU A 189 -3.00 -26.54 -13.40
N PRO A 190 -2.22 -26.93 -14.44
CA PRO A 190 -2.75 -27.70 -15.53
C PRO A 190 -3.45 -28.95 -15.02
N ALA A 191 -4.58 -29.32 -15.62
CA ALA A 191 -5.40 -30.48 -15.20
C ALA A 191 -4.62 -31.82 -15.23
N ASP A 192 -3.49 -31.85 -15.93
CA ASP A 192 -2.59 -33.03 -16.05
C ASP A 192 -1.50 -33.05 -14.98
N ASN A 193 -1.55 -32.16 -13.97
CA ASN A 193 -0.51 -32.00 -12.93
C ASN A 193 0.90 -31.72 -13.45
N SER A 194 1.07 -31.31 -14.70
CA SER A 194 2.35 -30.85 -15.20
C SER A 194 2.79 -29.60 -14.42
N LYS A 195 4.10 -29.49 -14.13
CA LYS A 195 4.62 -28.28 -13.48
C LYS A 195 4.48 -27.11 -14.46
N PRO A 196 3.89 -25.97 -14.03
CA PRO A 196 3.86 -24.78 -14.86
C PRO A 196 5.30 -24.39 -15.22
N ALA A 197 5.52 -23.93 -16.44
CA ALA A 197 6.82 -23.53 -16.95
C ALA A 197 7.47 -22.37 -16.15
N ASN A 198 6.67 -21.68 -15.34
CA ASN A 198 7.13 -20.65 -14.41
C ASN A 198 6.45 -20.87 -13.06
N PRO A 199 7.14 -21.44 -12.06
CA PRO A 199 6.54 -21.71 -10.75
C PRO A 199 6.27 -20.37 -10.06
N CYS A 200 5.03 -19.96 -10.11
CA CYS A 200 4.53 -18.77 -9.43
C CYS A 200 4.44 -18.98 -7.89
N GLU A 201 4.63 -20.20 -7.42
CA GLU A 201 4.79 -20.60 -6.00
C GLU A 201 3.75 -20.01 -5.03
N GLY A 202 2.55 -19.68 -5.53
CA GLY A 202 1.48 -19.09 -4.73
C GLY A 202 1.73 -17.64 -4.32
N ARG A 203 2.64 -16.94 -5.00
CA ARG A 203 2.91 -15.52 -4.76
C ARG A 203 1.88 -14.64 -5.45
N THR A 204 1.47 -13.58 -4.76
CA THR A 204 0.60 -12.50 -5.27
C THR A 204 1.33 -11.16 -5.28
N SER A 205 2.58 -11.15 -4.78
CA SER A 205 3.44 -9.97 -4.72
C SER A 205 4.91 -10.37 -4.70
N TYR A 206 5.79 -9.40 -4.99
CA TYR A 206 7.25 -9.53 -4.87
C TYR A 206 7.82 -8.68 -3.72
N ILE A 207 7.07 -7.66 -3.30
CA ILE A 207 7.41 -6.81 -2.16
C ILE A 207 6.15 -6.64 -1.32
N ALA A 208 6.31 -6.64 0.01
CA ALA A 208 5.28 -6.23 0.95
C ALA A 208 5.90 -5.45 2.12
N TYR A 209 5.21 -4.45 2.63
CA TYR A 209 5.64 -3.73 3.83
C TYR A 209 4.46 -3.30 4.70
N ILE A 210 4.76 -3.03 5.97
CA ILE A 210 3.91 -2.31 6.91
C ILE A 210 4.74 -1.29 7.69
N LEU A 211 4.21 -0.07 7.82
CA LEU A 211 4.83 1.02 8.55
C LEU A 211 3.80 1.64 9.50
N MET A 212 4.21 1.93 10.73
CA MET A 212 3.41 2.66 11.70
C MET A 212 4.20 3.84 12.24
N SER A 213 3.53 4.98 12.34
CA SER A 213 4.03 6.16 13.03
C SER A 213 3.14 6.53 14.22
N ASN A 214 3.74 6.86 15.35
CA ASN A 214 3.09 7.55 16.44
C ASN A 214 3.01 9.06 16.15
N ALA A 215 2.15 9.77 16.87
CA ALA A 215 1.98 11.21 16.69
C ALA A 215 3.28 12.02 16.91
N ASN A 216 4.15 11.54 17.81
CA ASN A 216 5.39 12.23 18.21
C ASN A 216 6.65 11.66 17.54
N ASP A 217 6.50 10.78 16.55
CA ASP A 217 7.64 10.27 15.81
C ASP A 217 8.31 11.41 15.02
N VAL A 218 9.61 11.27 14.76
CA VAL A 218 10.37 12.30 14.06
C VAL A 218 9.94 12.32 12.59
N ARG A 219 9.29 13.41 12.21
CA ARG A 219 8.97 13.72 10.83
C ARG A 219 10.27 14.02 10.07
N GLY A 220 10.43 13.41 8.90
CA GLY A 220 11.50 13.79 7.98
C GLY A 220 11.21 15.10 7.24
N ASP A 221 12.05 15.46 6.32
CA ASP A 221 11.89 16.59 5.39
C ASP A 221 11.24 16.17 4.06
N SER A 222 10.98 14.88 3.88
CA SER A 222 10.36 14.28 2.71
C SER A 222 9.20 13.35 3.09
N HIS A 223 8.46 12.90 2.11
CA HIS A 223 7.21 12.15 2.22
C HIS A 223 7.31 10.84 3.02
N SER A 224 8.49 10.18 3.06
CA SER A 224 8.64 8.85 3.69
C SER A 224 10.00 8.66 4.41
N ASN A 225 10.75 9.71 4.72
CA ASN A 225 12.08 9.61 5.33
C ASN A 225 12.13 9.96 6.83
N GLY A 226 10.99 9.87 7.52
CA GLY A 226 10.92 10.03 8.98
C GLY A 226 11.53 8.85 9.73
N ARG A 227 11.59 8.97 11.07
CA ARG A 227 11.90 7.86 11.98
C ARG A 227 10.63 7.37 12.62
N TYR A 228 10.17 6.20 12.21
CA TYR A 228 8.86 5.65 12.54
C TYR A 228 8.96 4.57 13.63
N ALA A 229 7.91 4.43 14.42
CA ALA A 229 7.82 3.44 15.50
C ALA A 229 7.93 1.99 14.99
N MET A 230 7.51 1.72 13.76
CA MET A 230 7.65 0.42 13.11
C MET A 230 7.81 0.59 11.60
N TYR A 231 8.78 -0.12 11.04
CA TYR A 231 8.87 -0.37 9.61
C TYR A 231 9.36 -1.80 9.39
N LEU A 232 8.50 -2.63 8.80
CA LEU A 232 8.79 -4.00 8.42
C LEU A 232 8.58 -4.13 6.93
N THR A 233 9.55 -4.69 6.23
CA THR A 233 9.48 -4.91 4.79
C THR A 233 10.02 -6.27 4.41
N VAL A 234 9.59 -6.80 3.29
CA VAL A 234 9.97 -8.09 2.71
C VAL A 234 10.06 -7.94 1.21
N ALA A 235 11.18 -8.34 0.63
CA ALA A 235 11.35 -8.49 -0.82
C ALA A 235 11.62 -9.95 -1.18
N GLN A 236 11.44 -10.31 -2.45
CA GLN A 236 11.74 -11.66 -2.92
C GLN A 236 13.23 -12.02 -2.78
N PRO A 237 13.59 -13.34 -2.78
CA PRO A 237 14.93 -13.81 -2.36
C PRO A 237 16.08 -13.33 -3.23
N ASN A 238 15.83 -13.03 -4.51
CA ASN A 238 16.86 -12.59 -5.48
C ASN A 238 17.17 -11.09 -5.39
N GLN A 239 16.46 -10.35 -4.55
CA GLN A 239 16.72 -8.92 -4.36
C GLN A 239 17.81 -8.67 -3.32
N PRO A 240 18.67 -7.68 -3.53
CA PRO A 240 19.66 -7.30 -2.52
C PRO A 240 18.96 -6.68 -1.30
N GLY A 241 19.58 -6.86 -0.12
CA GLY A 241 19.12 -6.19 1.09
C GLY A 241 18.84 -7.14 2.25
N PRO A 242 18.80 -6.60 3.48
CA PRO A 242 18.65 -7.40 4.70
C PRO A 242 17.25 -7.98 4.87
N ASN A 243 16.26 -7.45 4.17
CA ASN A 243 14.85 -7.81 4.29
C ASN A 243 14.35 -8.76 3.19
N ALA A 244 15.23 -9.23 2.30
CA ALA A 244 14.90 -10.29 1.37
C ALA A 244 14.44 -11.56 2.12
N ILE A 245 13.59 -12.35 1.46
CA ILE A 245 13.12 -13.64 1.98
C ILE A 245 14.32 -14.57 2.18
N LYS A 246 14.43 -15.14 3.36
CA LYS A 246 15.54 -16.02 3.75
C LYS A 246 15.19 -17.48 3.49
N PRO A 247 16.19 -18.38 3.38
CA PRO A 247 15.94 -19.81 3.31
C PRO A 247 15.02 -20.27 4.46
N GLY A 248 13.95 -21.00 4.14
CA GLY A 248 12.95 -21.48 5.10
C GLY A 248 11.79 -20.51 5.39
N GLU A 249 11.84 -19.26 4.96
CA GLU A 249 10.69 -18.35 4.98
C GLU A 249 9.74 -18.63 3.80
N ASN A 250 8.48 -18.17 3.91
CA ASN A 250 7.51 -18.31 2.83
C ASN A 250 7.87 -17.40 1.65
N LEU A 251 7.81 -17.93 0.44
CA LEU A 251 8.13 -17.17 -0.78
C LEU A 251 7.11 -16.08 -1.12
N ASN A 252 5.90 -16.09 -0.53
CA ASN A 252 4.97 -14.98 -0.61
C ASN A 252 5.36 -13.90 0.42
N PRO A 253 5.76 -12.67 -0.02
CA PRO A 253 6.18 -11.61 0.88
C PRO A 253 5.15 -11.22 1.93
N VAL A 254 3.85 -11.27 1.62
CA VAL A 254 2.79 -10.95 2.58
C VAL A 254 2.76 -11.96 3.72
N LYS A 255 2.91 -13.25 3.42
CA LYS A 255 2.96 -14.32 4.44
C LYS A 255 4.21 -14.21 5.31
N THR A 256 5.37 -13.94 4.72
CA THR A 256 6.61 -13.69 5.48
C THR A 256 6.50 -12.41 6.30
N LEU A 257 5.90 -11.34 5.76
CA LEU A 257 5.63 -10.12 6.50
C LEU A 257 4.76 -10.37 7.74
N ARG A 258 3.72 -11.23 7.64
CA ARG A 258 2.90 -11.64 8.79
C ARG A 258 3.74 -12.29 9.89
N VAL A 259 4.67 -13.17 9.54
CA VAL A 259 5.55 -13.83 10.54
C VAL A 259 6.42 -12.79 11.25
N ARG A 260 7.04 -11.88 10.48
CA ARG A 260 7.87 -10.80 11.04
C ARG A 260 7.04 -9.80 11.86
N TYR A 261 5.84 -9.46 11.42
CA TYR A 261 4.88 -8.65 12.17
C TYR A 261 4.50 -9.30 13.52
N ASN A 262 4.20 -10.59 13.52
CA ASN A 262 3.86 -11.30 14.76
C ASN A 262 5.04 -11.35 15.74
N ALA A 263 6.27 -11.45 15.25
CA ALA A 263 7.47 -11.37 16.09
C ALA A 263 7.61 -9.98 16.71
N TRP A 264 7.50 -8.93 15.91
CA TRP A 264 7.50 -7.55 16.40
C TRP A 264 6.34 -7.30 17.38
N ARG A 265 5.16 -7.77 17.09
CA ARG A 265 3.94 -7.59 17.91
C ARG A 265 4.10 -8.20 19.32
N ARG A 266 4.75 -9.37 19.43
CA ARG A 266 5.06 -10.01 20.71
C ARG A 266 6.03 -9.21 21.57
N SER A 267 6.97 -8.50 20.95
CA SER A 267 7.94 -7.65 21.65
C SER A 267 7.35 -6.34 22.18
N GLN A 268 6.12 -5.98 21.76
CA GLN A 268 5.48 -4.75 22.20
C GLN A 268 4.90 -4.88 23.61
N PRO A 269 4.91 -3.79 24.42
CA PRO A 269 4.32 -3.80 25.74
C PRO A 269 2.80 -4.03 25.68
N ALA A 270 2.22 -4.47 26.80
CA ALA A 270 0.78 -4.73 26.89
C ALA A 270 -0.08 -3.50 26.56
N SER A 271 0.40 -2.30 26.86
CA SER A 271 -0.27 -1.02 26.55
C SER A 271 -0.35 -0.73 25.03
N PHE A 272 0.38 -1.47 24.22
CA PHE A 272 0.28 -1.37 22.77
C PHE A 272 -0.91 -2.18 22.20
N LYS A 273 -1.39 -3.16 22.95
CA LYS A 273 -2.40 -4.14 22.49
C LYS A 273 -3.80 -3.57 22.44
#